data_d124f64e239342d891f8f6f016038226
#
_entry.id   d124f64e239342d891f8f6f016038226
#
_cell.length_a   1.000
_cell.length_b   1.000
_cell.length_c   1.000
_cell.angle_alpha   90.00
_cell.angle_beta   90.00
_cell.angle_gamma   90.00
#
_symmetry.space_group_name_H-M   'P 1'
#
loop_
_entity.id
_entity.type
_entity.pdbx_description
1 polymer ?
#
loop_
_entity_poly.entity_id
_entity_poly.type
_entity_poly.pdbx_seq_one_letter_code
_entity_poly.pdbx_strand_id
1 'polypeptide(L)'
;IVDRRAGRLDTETCIILCSKLNEIQLDGAEFHVYPVMDYRFVLVLKGRNISPNISETDPQTEGVIPLVSQPFSSEAQITAGFIKEFVSKATELLGSSNSAANGVLLRGFSSLPTLPDFGNQYALNPAAIAAYPMYRGLAGMIGMDILDSGQTFESEIETLEANFNEGYDFFFLHYKPADSAGEDGDFLAKVHQLENFNRDIQRVIDLKPDVLVICGDHSTPSFTASHSWHPVPFMINSLYSEASSTVFNEKSCRTGAIGTIQAEQLMLQILAHANKLKKFGP
;
A
#
# COMPACT_ATOMS: atom_id res chain seq x y z
N ILE A 1 -24.60 8.24 2.66
CA ILE A 1 -23.54 7.86 1.73
C ILE A 1 -24.16 7.04 0.62
N VAL A 2 -24.14 7.55 -0.61
CA VAL A 2 -24.66 6.83 -1.79
C VAL A 2 -23.53 6.09 -2.49
N ASP A 3 -22.35 6.73 -2.54
CA ASP A 3 -21.14 6.18 -3.11
C ASP A 3 -19.92 6.73 -2.36
N ARG A 4 -19.13 5.84 -1.79
CA ARG A 4 -17.92 6.18 -1.03
C ARG A 4 -16.75 6.62 -1.92
N ARG A 5 -16.86 6.42 -3.22
CA ARG A 5 -15.82 6.70 -4.23
C ARG A 5 -16.18 7.88 -5.13
N ALA A 6 -17.34 8.53 -4.90
CA ALA A 6 -17.85 9.64 -5.71
C ALA A 6 -17.81 9.34 -7.22
N GLY A 7 -18.29 8.16 -7.64
CA GLY A 7 -18.27 7.71 -9.04
C GLY A 7 -16.87 7.31 -9.53
N ARG A 8 -15.93 6.97 -8.64
CA ARG A 8 -14.50 6.76 -8.96
C ARG A 8 -13.87 8.01 -9.57
N LEU A 9 -14.03 9.12 -8.87
CA LEU A 9 -13.44 10.41 -9.21
C LEU A 9 -11.97 10.24 -9.61
N ASP A 10 -11.58 10.87 -10.73
CA ASP A 10 -10.20 10.83 -11.21
C ASP A 10 -9.25 11.72 -10.40
N THR A 11 -7.95 11.47 -10.55
CA THR A 11 -6.90 12.16 -9.80
C THR A 11 -6.88 13.66 -10.08
N GLU A 12 -7.13 14.10 -11.31
CA GLU A 12 -7.10 15.53 -11.68
C GLU A 12 -8.22 16.29 -10.96
N THR A 13 -9.43 15.72 -10.95
CA THR A 13 -10.54 16.28 -10.20
C THR A 13 -10.26 16.26 -8.69
N CYS A 14 -9.65 15.20 -8.17
CA CYS A 14 -9.23 15.13 -6.74
C CYS A 14 -8.26 16.25 -6.40
N ILE A 15 -7.27 16.56 -7.23
CA ILE A 15 -6.33 17.67 -7.04
C ILE A 15 -7.06 19.01 -6.89
N ILE A 16 -8.03 19.27 -7.77
CA ILE A 16 -8.83 20.51 -7.73
C ILE A 16 -9.63 20.59 -6.42
N LEU A 17 -10.27 19.48 -6.00
CA LEU A 17 -11.05 19.46 -4.77
C LEU A 17 -10.17 19.59 -3.53
N CYS A 18 -9.00 18.96 -3.49
CA CYS A 18 -8.02 19.12 -2.40
C CYS A 18 -7.52 20.57 -2.28
N SER A 19 -7.31 21.26 -3.42
CA SER A 19 -6.96 22.68 -3.41
C SER A 19 -8.05 23.53 -2.76
N LYS A 20 -9.33 23.27 -3.07
CA LYS A 20 -10.46 23.95 -2.41
C LYS A 20 -10.54 23.61 -0.91
N LEU A 21 -10.34 22.35 -0.53
CA LEU A 21 -10.35 21.95 0.87
C LEU A 21 -9.24 22.61 1.68
N ASN A 22 -8.11 22.94 1.07
CA ASN A 22 -7.01 23.67 1.70
C ASN A 22 -7.34 25.17 1.96
N GLU A 23 -8.43 25.72 1.42
CA GLU A 23 -8.91 27.08 1.72
C GLU A 23 -9.69 27.14 3.04
N ILE A 24 -10.10 26.00 3.60
CA ILE A 24 -10.80 25.93 4.90
C ILE A 24 -9.85 26.46 5.99
N GLN A 25 -10.38 27.23 6.92
CA GLN A 25 -9.65 27.68 8.11
C GLN A 25 -10.16 26.93 9.35
N LEU A 26 -9.24 26.39 10.15
CA LEU A 26 -9.51 25.81 11.45
C LEU A 26 -8.80 26.63 12.54
N ASP A 27 -9.54 27.06 13.55
CA ASP A 27 -8.93 27.82 14.64
C ASP A 27 -8.12 26.89 15.57
N GLY A 28 -6.83 27.19 15.72
CA GLY A 28 -5.93 26.46 16.64
C GLY A 28 -5.27 25.20 16.08
N ALA A 29 -5.48 24.87 14.81
CA ALA A 29 -4.76 23.81 14.11
C ALA A 29 -4.35 24.23 12.70
N GLU A 30 -3.19 23.77 12.29
CA GLU A 30 -2.73 23.81 10.90
C GLU A 30 -3.07 22.46 10.26
N PHE A 31 -3.59 22.47 9.04
CA PHE A 31 -3.81 21.24 8.28
C PHE A 31 -3.44 21.41 6.82
N HIS A 32 -3.22 20.28 6.15
CA HIS A 32 -3.05 20.23 4.72
C HIS A 32 -3.69 18.97 4.13
N VAL A 33 -4.38 19.12 3.01
CA VAL A 33 -5.01 18.04 2.26
C VAL A 33 -4.17 17.76 1.01
N TYR A 34 -3.61 16.57 0.95
CA TYR A 34 -2.78 16.12 -0.18
C TYR A 34 -3.57 15.14 -1.06
N PRO A 35 -3.73 15.39 -2.35
CA PRO A 35 -4.27 14.39 -3.26
C PRO A 35 -3.30 13.21 -3.38
N VAL A 36 -3.84 11.99 -3.54
CA VAL A 36 -3.02 10.78 -3.70
C VAL A 36 -3.26 10.17 -5.07
N MET A 37 -4.34 9.41 -5.22
CA MET A 37 -4.70 8.75 -6.47
C MET A 37 -6.21 8.58 -6.51
N ASP A 38 -6.82 8.82 -7.67
CA ASP A 38 -8.26 8.80 -7.87
C ASP A 38 -8.97 9.72 -6.86
N TYR A 39 -9.99 9.23 -6.17
CA TYR A 39 -10.77 9.92 -5.13
C TYR A 39 -10.06 9.99 -3.76
N ARG A 40 -8.86 9.49 -3.64
CA ARG A 40 -8.15 9.38 -2.35
C ARG A 40 -7.30 10.59 -2.05
N PHE A 41 -7.32 11.02 -0.80
CA PHE A 41 -6.49 12.09 -0.29
C PHE A 41 -5.98 11.77 1.11
N VAL A 42 -4.96 12.49 1.56
CA VAL A 42 -4.44 12.46 2.92
C VAL A 42 -4.69 13.81 3.58
N LEU A 43 -5.31 13.80 4.74
CA LEU A 43 -5.40 14.97 5.63
C LEU A 43 -4.28 14.89 6.66
N VAL A 44 -3.37 15.83 6.63
CA VAL A 44 -2.34 16.02 7.66
C VAL A 44 -2.77 17.14 8.59
N LEU A 45 -2.92 16.83 9.87
CA LEU A 45 -3.27 17.80 10.91
C LEU A 45 -2.05 18.02 11.81
N LYS A 46 -1.68 19.28 12.02
CA LYS A 46 -0.57 19.69 12.87
C LYS A 46 -1.06 20.64 13.96
N GLY A 47 -0.58 20.47 15.18
CA GLY A 47 -0.95 21.32 16.30
C GLY A 47 -0.40 20.83 17.62
N ARG A 48 -0.66 21.61 18.68
CA ARG A 48 -0.36 21.18 20.05
C ARG A 48 -1.50 20.32 20.58
N ASN A 49 -1.15 19.29 21.35
CA ASN A 49 -2.11 18.40 21.97
C ASN A 49 -3.03 17.67 20.98
N ILE A 50 -2.50 17.29 19.82
CA ILE A 50 -3.19 16.47 18.83
C ILE A 50 -2.92 14.99 19.13
N SER A 51 -3.95 14.17 19.08
CA SER A 51 -3.86 12.72 19.29
C SER A 51 -4.62 11.98 18.19
N PRO A 52 -4.07 10.92 17.61
CA PRO A 52 -4.77 10.12 16.60
C PRO A 52 -5.84 9.19 17.21
N ASN A 53 -5.99 9.16 18.54
CA ASN A 53 -6.87 8.26 19.25
C ASN A 53 -8.35 8.68 19.18
N ILE A 54 -8.87 8.75 17.94
CA ILE A 54 -10.24 9.16 17.60
C ILE A 54 -10.88 8.15 16.66
N SER A 55 -12.22 8.11 16.65
CA SER A 55 -12.97 7.26 15.74
C SER A 55 -12.99 7.82 14.32
N GLU A 56 -13.11 6.93 13.35
CA GLU A 56 -13.28 7.24 11.94
C GLU A 56 -14.62 7.93 11.67
N THR A 57 -14.71 8.65 10.54
CA THR A 57 -15.97 9.20 10.03
C THR A 57 -16.55 8.35 8.90
N ASP A 58 -15.76 7.42 8.36
CA ASP A 58 -16.16 6.48 7.32
C ASP A 58 -16.77 5.21 7.94
N PRO A 59 -18.07 4.94 7.78
CA PRO A 59 -18.69 3.70 8.25
C PRO A 59 -18.34 2.48 7.41
N GLN A 60 -17.55 2.66 6.34
CA GLN A 60 -17.10 1.64 5.39
C GLN A 60 -18.24 0.88 4.68
N THR A 61 -19.44 1.45 4.70
CA THR A 61 -20.62 0.91 4.01
C THR A 61 -21.46 2.05 3.45
N GLU A 62 -22.25 1.73 2.42
CA GLU A 62 -23.20 2.66 1.79
C GLU A 62 -24.59 2.53 2.41
N GLY A 63 -25.49 3.46 2.09
CA GLY A 63 -26.84 3.48 2.60
C GLY A 63 -27.00 4.06 4.03
N VAL A 64 -25.92 4.54 4.64
CA VAL A 64 -25.89 5.10 6.00
C VAL A 64 -25.33 6.52 6.00
N ILE A 65 -25.55 7.26 7.09
CA ILE A 65 -24.96 8.58 7.28
C ILE A 65 -23.47 8.45 7.69
N PRO A 66 -22.61 9.43 7.34
CA PRO A 66 -21.25 9.49 7.86
C PRO A 66 -21.23 9.51 9.39
N LEU A 67 -20.21 8.89 9.97
CA LEU A 67 -20.03 8.90 11.43
C LEU A 67 -19.45 10.23 11.89
N VAL A 68 -19.74 10.61 13.13
CA VAL A 68 -19.10 11.74 13.78
C VAL A 68 -17.92 11.23 14.59
N SER A 69 -16.74 11.77 14.32
CA SER A 69 -15.52 11.38 15.05
C SER A 69 -15.68 11.60 16.56
N GLN A 70 -15.34 10.58 17.34
CA GLN A 70 -15.40 10.57 18.79
C GLN A 70 -14.01 10.36 19.37
N PRO A 71 -13.63 11.04 20.46
CA PRO A 71 -12.36 10.79 21.14
C PRO A 71 -12.43 9.48 21.92
N PHE A 72 -11.37 8.67 21.84
CA PHE A 72 -11.20 7.48 22.69
C PHE A 72 -10.44 7.76 23.99
N SER A 73 -9.89 8.99 24.12
CA SER A 73 -9.24 9.46 25.36
C SER A 73 -9.48 10.96 25.55
N SER A 74 -9.26 11.47 26.77
CA SER A 74 -9.39 12.90 27.07
C SER A 74 -8.44 13.77 26.25
N GLU A 75 -7.26 13.26 25.93
CA GLU A 75 -6.24 13.95 25.11
C GLU A 75 -6.69 14.10 23.64
N ALA A 76 -7.57 13.24 23.16
CA ALA A 76 -8.04 13.24 21.79
C ALA A 76 -9.26 14.17 21.56
N GLN A 77 -9.82 14.79 22.60
CA GLN A 77 -11.01 15.65 22.49
C GLN A 77 -10.81 16.82 21.52
N ILE A 78 -9.65 17.45 21.59
CA ILE A 78 -9.30 18.58 20.72
C ILE A 78 -9.25 18.10 19.25
N THR A 79 -8.61 16.98 18.98
CA THR A 79 -8.50 16.42 17.64
C THR A 79 -9.86 16.03 17.06
N ALA A 80 -10.71 15.37 17.86
CA ALA A 80 -12.07 15.03 17.44
C ALA A 80 -12.90 16.28 17.11
N GLY A 81 -12.70 17.38 17.87
CA GLY A 81 -13.29 18.68 17.58
C GLY A 81 -12.86 19.25 16.24
N PHE A 82 -11.56 19.26 15.95
CA PHE A 82 -11.02 19.71 14.65
C PHE A 82 -11.52 18.86 13.48
N ILE A 83 -11.57 17.54 13.64
CA ILE A 83 -12.09 16.66 12.58
C ILE A 83 -13.56 16.90 12.32
N LYS A 84 -14.37 17.07 13.36
CA LYS A 84 -15.80 17.40 13.22
C LYS A 84 -15.99 18.74 12.49
N GLU A 85 -15.22 19.75 12.85
CA GLU A 85 -15.28 21.07 12.22
C GLU A 85 -14.83 21.00 10.75
N PHE A 86 -13.70 20.32 10.46
CA PHE A 86 -13.20 20.10 9.10
C PHE A 86 -14.25 19.40 8.23
N VAL A 87 -14.83 18.29 8.68
CA VAL A 87 -15.83 17.52 7.92
C VAL A 87 -17.06 18.37 7.65
N SER A 88 -17.52 19.18 8.62
CA SER A 88 -18.66 20.09 8.46
C SER A 88 -18.40 21.14 7.38
N LYS A 89 -17.27 21.85 7.48
CA LYS A 89 -16.86 22.89 6.50
C LYS A 89 -16.60 22.29 5.11
N ALA A 90 -15.97 21.12 5.05
CA ALA A 90 -15.76 20.40 3.80
C ALA A 90 -17.08 20.01 3.11
N THR A 91 -18.05 19.53 3.88
CA THR A 91 -19.38 19.18 3.36
C THR A 91 -20.12 20.41 2.84
N GLU A 92 -20.06 21.54 3.53
CA GLU A 92 -20.65 22.81 3.08
C GLU A 92 -19.99 23.29 1.79
N LEU A 93 -18.66 23.30 1.74
CA LEU A 93 -17.87 23.75 0.60
C LEU A 93 -18.12 22.89 -0.65
N LEU A 94 -18.05 21.57 -0.50
CA LEU A 94 -18.25 20.61 -1.60
C LEU A 94 -19.72 20.48 -2.00
N GLY A 95 -20.66 20.56 -1.06
CA GLY A 95 -22.09 20.48 -1.32
C GLY A 95 -22.62 21.62 -2.19
N SER A 96 -21.94 22.76 -2.23
CA SER A 96 -22.26 23.88 -3.11
C SER A 96 -21.84 23.62 -4.58
N SER A 97 -21.00 22.61 -4.82
CA SER A 97 -20.57 22.22 -6.17
C SER A 97 -21.51 21.14 -6.72
N ASN A 98 -21.85 21.23 -8.01
CA ASN A 98 -22.69 20.23 -8.69
C ASN A 98 -21.90 18.94 -9.00
N SER A 99 -21.03 18.52 -8.07
CA SER A 99 -20.14 17.36 -8.17
C SER A 99 -20.71 16.17 -7.42
N ALA A 100 -20.41 14.95 -7.88
CA ALA A 100 -20.70 13.71 -7.16
C ALA A 100 -19.96 13.66 -5.81
N ALA A 101 -18.80 14.34 -5.70
CA ALA A 101 -18.06 14.50 -4.45
C ALA A 101 -18.61 15.69 -3.65
N ASN A 102 -19.55 15.43 -2.77
CA ASN A 102 -20.23 16.44 -1.94
C ASN A 102 -19.94 16.31 -0.44
N GLY A 103 -18.91 15.56 -0.06
CA GLY A 103 -18.46 15.39 1.31
C GLY A 103 -17.15 14.66 1.38
N VAL A 104 -16.64 14.43 2.59
CA VAL A 104 -15.41 13.72 2.87
C VAL A 104 -15.62 12.64 3.91
N LEU A 105 -14.94 11.51 3.75
CA LEU A 105 -14.90 10.40 4.70
C LEU A 105 -13.46 10.20 5.14
N LEU A 106 -13.22 10.22 6.45
CA LEU A 106 -11.88 10.13 7.03
C LEU A 106 -11.75 8.82 7.82
N ARG A 107 -10.66 8.11 7.57
CA ARG A 107 -10.31 6.86 8.26
C ARG A 107 -8.79 6.70 8.38
N GLY A 108 -8.36 5.76 9.23
CA GLY A 108 -6.94 5.44 9.39
C GLY A 108 -6.18 6.55 10.11
N PHE A 109 -6.76 7.15 11.16
CA PHE A 109 -6.07 8.15 11.96
C PHE A 109 -4.84 7.56 12.64
N SER A 110 -3.68 8.15 12.39
CA SER A 110 -2.41 7.73 12.94
C SER A 110 -1.47 8.93 13.07
N SER A 111 -0.50 8.82 13.94
CA SER A 111 0.72 9.65 13.88
C SER A 111 1.78 8.93 13.05
N LEU A 112 2.73 9.69 12.49
CA LEU A 112 3.84 9.10 11.76
C LEU A 112 4.62 8.15 12.69
N PRO A 113 4.66 6.84 12.42
CA PRO A 113 5.37 5.90 13.28
C PRO A 113 6.89 6.04 13.11
N THR A 114 7.64 5.76 14.17
CA THR A 114 9.08 5.54 14.05
C THR A 114 9.29 4.06 13.77
N LEU A 115 9.65 3.73 12.54
CA LEU A 115 9.92 2.37 12.11
C LEU A 115 11.43 2.12 12.07
N PRO A 116 11.89 0.89 12.32
CA PRO A 116 13.28 0.51 12.10
C PRO A 116 13.66 0.71 10.62
N ASP A 117 14.88 1.21 10.40
CA ASP A 117 15.45 1.30 9.06
C ASP A 117 15.74 -0.10 8.52
N PHE A 118 15.20 -0.41 7.34
CA PHE A 118 15.28 -1.74 6.73
C PHE A 118 16.73 -2.09 6.36
N GLY A 119 17.47 -1.14 5.80
CA GLY A 119 18.86 -1.33 5.41
C GLY A 119 19.74 -1.67 6.61
N ASN A 120 19.59 -0.93 7.71
CA ASN A 120 20.32 -1.18 8.94
C ASN A 120 19.93 -2.51 9.60
N GLN A 121 18.62 -2.84 9.61
CA GLN A 121 18.11 -4.06 10.23
C GLN A 121 18.62 -5.32 9.55
N TYR A 122 18.70 -5.31 8.23
CA TYR A 122 19.07 -6.49 7.43
C TYR A 122 20.46 -6.40 6.81
N ALA A 123 21.20 -5.33 7.05
CA ALA A 123 22.50 -5.03 6.45
C ALA A 123 22.44 -5.08 4.91
N LEU A 124 21.45 -4.39 4.34
CA LEU A 124 21.18 -4.29 2.91
C LEU A 124 21.20 -2.83 2.45
N ASN A 125 21.42 -2.62 1.15
CA ASN A 125 21.21 -1.35 0.45
C ASN A 125 19.92 -1.46 -0.40
N PRO A 126 18.73 -1.14 0.16
CA PRO A 126 17.45 -1.46 -0.44
C PRO A 126 16.92 -0.35 -1.33
N ALA A 127 16.35 -0.71 -2.47
CA ALA A 127 15.54 0.15 -3.30
C ALA A 127 14.10 -0.38 -3.44
N ALA A 128 13.15 0.52 -3.64
CA ALA A 128 11.74 0.19 -3.87
C ALA A 128 11.25 0.81 -5.19
N ILE A 129 10.55 0.02 -5.97
CA ILE A 129 9.94 0.38 -7.24
C ILE A 129 8.46 0.03 -7.15
N ALA A 130 7.59 1.03 -7.17
CA ALA A 130 6.15 0.85 -7.08
C ALA A 130 5.43 2.04 -7.74
N ALA A 131 4.44 1.76 -8.57
CA ALA A 131 3.56 2.80 -9.11
C ALA A 131 2.58 3.30 -8.03
N TYR A 132 2.13 2.42 -7.14
CA TYR A 132 1.12 2.76 -6.15
C TYR A 132 1.69 3.54 -4.96
N PRO A 133 1.18 4.77 -4.67
CA PRO A 133 1.81 5.70 -3.71
C PRO A 133 1.93 5.16 -2.28
N MET A 134 1.00 4.31 -1.82
CA MET A 134 1.03 3.74 -0.47
C MET A 134 2.29 2.89 -0.24
N TYR A 135 2.66 2.05 -1.21
CA TYR A 135 3.86 1.20 -1.08
C TYR A 135 5.14 2.02 -1.18
N ARG A 136 5.16 3.07 -2.02
CA ARG A 136 6.27 4.04 -2.06
C ARG A 136 6.45 4.73 -0.69
N GLY A 137 5.35 5.18 -0.10
CA GLY A 137 5.36 5.82 1.21
C GLY A 137 5.85 4.88 2.31
N LEU A 138 5.34 3.64 2.34
CA LEU A 138 5.77 2.63 3.32
C LEU A 138 7.26 2.30 3.18
N ALA A 139 7.72 2.04 1.96
CA ALA A 139 9.13 1.74 1.70
C ALA A 139 10.05 2.91 2.10
N GLY A 140 9.68 4.15 1.79
CA GLY A 140 10.42 5.34 2.21
C GLY A 140 10.44 5.52 3.73
N MET A 141 9.36 5.19 4.43
CA MET A 141 9.30 5.26 5.90
C MET A 141 10.25 4.28 6.60
N ILE A 142 10.62 3.19 5.95
CA ILE A 142 11.61 2.22 6.47
C ILE A 142 12.99 2.37 5.85
N GLY A 143 13.27 3.52 5.20
CA GLY A 143 14.60 3.89 4.72
C GLY A 143 15.02 3.27 3.38
N MET A 144 14.08 2.75 2.57
CA MET A 144 14.41 2.31 1.21
C MET A 144 14.51 3.51 0.26
N ASP A 145 15.43 3.48 -0.67
CA ASP A 145 15.48 4.43 -1.77
C ASP A 145 14.31 4.21 -2.72
N ILE A 146 13.52 5.26 -2.95
CA ILE A 146 12.37 5.18 -3.84
C ILE A 146 12.80 5.53 -5.26
N LEU A 147 12.87 4.54 -6.13
CA LEU A 147 13.17 4.75 -7.54
C LEU A 147 11.91 5.16 -8.30
N ASP A 148 11.99 6.25 -9.02
CA ASP A 148 10.87 6.73 -9.83
C ASP A 148 10.67 5.85 -11.06
N SER A 149 9.46 5.36 -11.22
CA SER A 149 8.99 4.59 -12.36
C SER A 149 7.74 5.23 -12.96
N GLY A 150 7.33 4.75 -14.12
CA GLY A 150 6.01 5.08 -14.67
C GLY A 150 4.87 4.38 -13.90
N GLN A 151 3.68 4.38 -14.49
CA GLN A 151 2.46 3.82 -13.87
C GLN A 151 2.17 2.37 -14.28
N THR A 152 3.00 1.77 -15.12
CA THR A 152 2.83 0.41 -15.63
C THR A 152 3.88 -0.52 -15.06
N PHE A 153 3.56 -1.81 -14.96
CA PHE A 153 4.54 -2.81 -14.51
C PHE A 153 5.74 -2.90 -15.46
N GLU A 154 5.52 -2.67 -16.75
CA GLU A 154 6.59 -2.59 -17.73
C GLU A 154 7.60 -1.49 -17.36
N SER A 155 7.12 -0.27 -17.05
CA SER A 155 7.99 0.83 -16.63
C SER A 155 8.67 0.60 -15.29
N GLU A 156 8.04 -0.15 -14.37
CA GLU A 156 8.68 -0.59 -13.12
C GLU A 156 9.84 -1.56 -13.40
N ILE A 157 9.66 -2.51 -14.34
CA ILE A 157 10.73 -3.42 -14.76
C ILE A 157 11.85 -2.66 -15.47
N GLU A 158 11.56 -1.71 -16.34
CA GLU A 158 12.57 -0.86 -16.99
C GLU A 158 13.41 -0.10 -15.94
N THR A 159 12.77 0.42 -14.89
CA THR A 159 13.46 1.07 -13.78
C THR A 159 14.35 0.08 -13.02
N LEU A 160 13.88 -1.15 -12.81
CA LEU A 160 14.68 -2.21 -12.20
C LEU A 160 15.91 -2.54 -13.05
N GLU A 161 15.72 -2.77 -14.35
CA GLU A 161 16.81 -3.07 -15.30
C GLU A 161 17.88 -1.98 -15.32
N ALA A 162 17.46 -0.71 -15.32
CA ALA A 162 18.37 0.42 -15.32
C ALA A 162 19.19 0.56 -14.03
N ASN A 163 18.66 0.08 -12.90
CA ASN A 163 19.28 0.25 -11.58
C ASN A 163 19.86 -1.05 -10.99
N PHE A 164 19.72 -2.18 -11.68
CA PHE A 164 20.08 -3.50 -11.15
C PHE A 164 21.54 -3.62 -10.72
N ASN A 165 22.45 -2.91 -11.41
CA ASN A 165 23.89 -2.92 -11.13
C ASN A 165 24.40 -1.61 -10.50
N GLU A 166 23.51 -0.72 -10.02
CA GLU A 166 23.84 0.60 -9.49
C GLU A 166 24.15 0.60 -7.97
N GLY A 167 24.52 -0.58 -7.43
CA GLY A 167 24.96 -0.71 -6.04
C GLY A 167 23.87 -1.08 -5.03
N TYR A 168 22.64 -1.23 -5.45
CA TYR A 168 21.59 -1.82 -4.63
C TYR A 168 21.76 -3.34 -4.54
N ASP A 169 21.44 -3.90 -3.39
CA ASP A 169 21.49 -5.36 -3.16
C ASP A 169 20.17 -5.96 -2.72
N PHE A 170 19.12 -5.14 -2.69
CA PHE A 170 17.74 -5.56 -2.48
C PHE A 170 16.78 -4.66 -3.26
N PHE A 171 15.86 -5.25 -4.00
CA PHE A 171 14.80 -4.54 -4.70
C PHE A 171 13.44 -5.04 -4.24
N PHE A 172 12.58 -4.11 -3.82
CA PHE A 172 11.15 -4.34 -3.64
C PHE A 172 10.42 -3.85 -4.91
N LEU A 173 9.86 -4.78 -5.68
CA LEU A 173 9.07 -4.50 -6.89
C LEU A 173 7.61 -4.86 -6.63
N HIS A 174 6.67 -3.94 -6.90
CA HIS A 174 5.27 -4.11 -6.54
C HIS A 174 4.36 -4.20 -7.75
N TYR A 175 3.51 -5.25 -7.81
CA TYR A 175 2.51 -5.47 -8.86
C TYR A 175 1.08 -5.34 -8.32
N LYS A 176 0.38 -4.23 -8.60
CA LYS A 176 -0.96 -3.93 -8.08
C LYS A 176 -2.14 -4.53 -8.89
N PRO A 177 -2.06 -4.75 -10.23
CA PRO A 177 -3.25 -5.03 -11.06
C PRO A 177 -4.03 -6.28 -10.65
N ALA A 178 -3.37 -7.33 -10.14
CA ALA A 178 -4.04 -8.57 -9.72
C ALA A 178 -4.95 -8.36 -8.49
N ASP A 179 -4.54 -7.49 -7.56
CA ASP A 179 -5.35 -7.13 -6.39
C ASP A 179 -6.55 -6.27 -6.81
N SER A 180 -6.35 -5.27 -7.66
CA SER A 180 -7.44 -4.40 -8.14
C SER A 180 -8.55 -5.19 -8.83
N ALA A 181 -8.20 -6.14 -9.71
CA ALA A 181 -9.17 -7.01 -10.36
C ALA A 181 -9.90 -7.94 -9.36
N GLY A 182 -9.20 -8.36 -8.29
CA GLY A 182 -9.79 -9.12 -7.20
C GLY A 182 -10.81 -8.31 -6.39
N GLU A 183 -10.48 -7.05 -6.04
CA GLU A 183 -11.38 -6.13 -5.33
C GLU A 183 -12.63 -5.77 -6.16
N ASP A 184 -12.51 -5.73 -7.49
CA ASP A 184 -13.64 -5.49 -8.40
C ASP A 184 -14.52 -6.73 -8.58
N GLY A 185 -14.13 -7.88 -8.06
CA GLY A 185 -14.86 -9.15 -8.22
C GLY A 185 -14.74 -9.74 -9.62
N ASP A 186 -13.86 -9.21 -10.47
CA ASP A 186 -13.70 -9.66 -11.85
C ASP A 186 -12.67 -10.80 -11.95
N PHE A 187 -13.16 -12.03 -11.97
CA PHE A 187 -12.32 -13.22 -12.08
C PHE A 187 -11.52 -13.26 -13.38
N LEU A 188 -12.15 -12.92 -14.52
CA LEU A 188 -11.48 -12.99 -15.82
C LEU A 188 -10.40 -11.92 -15.95
N ALA A 189 -10.69 -10.69 -15.50
CA ALA A 189 -9.68 -9.64 -15.43
C ALA A 189 -8.50 -10.06 -14.53
N LYS A 190 -8.76 -10.68 -13.39
CA LYS A 190 -7.69 -11.16 -12.49
C LYS A 190 -6.83 -12.23 -13.15
N VAL A 191 -7.42 -13.20 -13.85
CA VAL A 191 -6.68 -14.20 -14.62
C VAL A 191 -5.79 -13.51 -15.64
N HIS A 192 -6.33 -12.57 -16.42
CA HIS A 192 -5.58 -11.82 -17.41
C HIS A 192 -4.40 -11.02 -16.82
N GLN A 193 -4.59 -10.41 -15.64
CA GLN A 193 -3.49 -9.71 -14.97
C GLN A 193 -2.38 -10.67 -14.51
N LEU A 194 -2.71 -11.87 -14.04
CA LEU A 194 -1.72 -12.89 -13.68
C LEU A 194 -0.98 -13.43 -14.90
N GLU A 195 -1.65 -13.59 -16.03
CA GLU A 195 -1.02 -13.97 -17.31
C GLU A 195 -0.07 -12.88 -17.82
N ASN A 196 -0.45 -11.61 -17.70
CA ASN A 196 0.43 -10.48 -18.02
C ASN A 196 1.67 -10.48 -17.11
N PHE A 197 1.48 -10.63 -15.79
CA PHE A 197 2.60 -10.76 -14.85
C PHE A 197 3.53 -11.92 -15.25
N ASN A 198 2.98 -13.10 -15.56
CA ASN A 198 3.77 -14.28 -15.94
C ASN A 198 4.60 -14.05 -17.21
N ARG A 199 4.09 -13.26 -18.17
CA ARG A 199 4.84 -12.88 -19.37
C ARG A 199 5.97 -11.91 -19.03
N ASP A 200 5.69 -10.91 -18.21
CA ASP A 200 6.59 -9.79 -17.99
C ASP A 200 7.70 -10.12 -16.96
N ILE A 201 7.43 -11.02 -16.01
CA ILE A 201 8.41 -11.45 -14.99
C ILE A 201 9.65 -12.14 -15.57
N GLN A 202 9.57 -12.63 -16.81
CA GLN A 202 10.70 -13.22 -17.49
C GLN A 202 11.88 -12.24 -17.61
N ARG A 203 11.63 -10.96 -17.82
CA ARG A 203 12.65 -9.91 -17.86
C ARG A 203 13.41 -9.80 -16.52
N VAL A 204 12.71 -9.94 -15.40
CA VAL A 204 13.33 -9.95 -14.06
C VAL A 204 14.20 -11.22 -13.86
N ILE A 205 13.70 -12.38 -14.32
CA ILE A 205 14.47 -13.65 -14.29
C ILE A 205 15.74 -13.53 -15.11
N ASP A 206 15.69 -12.87 -16.27
CA ASP A 206 16.82 -12.71 -17.19
C ASP A 206 17.94 -11.80 -16.61
N LEU A 207 17.64 -10.96 -15.62
CA LEU A 207 18.64 -10.22 -14.84
C LEU A 207 19.49 -11.13 -13.95
N LYS A 208 19.05 -12.38 -13.70
CA LYS A 208 19.74 -13.41 -12.90
C LYS A 208 20.05 -12.94 -11.48
N PRO A 209 19.04 -12.47 -10.70
CA PRO A 209 19.27 -12.17 -9.30
C PRO A 209 19.72 -13.42 -8.55
N ASP A 210 20.59 -13.27 -7.54
CA ASP A 210 21.02 -14.39 -6.68
C ASP A 210 19.84 -15.03 -5.96
N VAL A 211 18.84 -14.22 -5.59
CA VAL A 211 17.58 -14.67 -4.99
C VAL A 211 16.41 -13.94 -5.63
N LEU A 212 15.48 -14.67 -6.20
CA LEU A 212 14.18 -14.15 -6.65
C LEU A 212 13.08 -14.66 -5.76
N VAL A 213 12.29 -13.74 -5.21
CA VAL A 213 11.09 -14.07 -4.45
C VAL A 213 9.86 -13.49 -5.14
N ILE A 214 8.83 -14.28 -5.28
CA ILE A 214 7.49 -13.84 -5.70
C ILE A 214 6.52 -14.22 -4.60
N CYS A 215 5.77 -13.25 -4.08
CA CYS A 215 4.76 -13.50 -3.04
C CYS A 215 3.59 -12.51 -3.15
N GLY A 216 2.45 -12.87 -2.57
CA GLY A 216 1.40 -11.90 -2.28
C GLY A 216 1.61 -11.26 -0.90
N ASP A 217 1.10 -10.06 -0.71
CA ASP A 217 0.99 -9.39 0.58
C ASP A 217 -0.28 -9.83 1.34
N HIS A 218 -1.37 -10.05 0.61
CA HIS A 218 -2.64 -10.62 1.09
C HIS A 218 -3.39 -11.32 -0.04
N SER A 219 -4.36 -12.13 0.33
CA SER A 219 -5.29 -12.72 -0.62
C SER A 219 -6.47 -11.78 -0.90
N THR A 220 -6.83 -11.65 -2.18
CA THR A 220 -8.01 -10.89 -2.65
C THR A 220 -8.79 -11.74 -3.63
N PRO A 221 -9.57 -12.74 -3.14
CA PRO A 221 -10.34 -13.61 -4.03
C PRO A 221 -11.44 -12.81 -4.74
N SER A 222 -11.55 -12.94 -6.04
CA SER A 222 -12.54 -12.21 -6.84
C SER A 222 -14.00 -12.55 -6.46
N PHE A 223 -14.26 -13.77 -5.94
CA PHE A 223 -15.61 -14.14 -5.52
C PHE A 223 -16.09 -13.42 -4.25
N THR A 224 -15.15 -12.93 -3.41
CA THR A 224 -15.47 -12.12 -2.21
C THR A 224 -15.39 -10.62 -2.48
N ALA A 225 -14.74 -10.22 -3.57
CA ALA A 225 -14.45 -8.82 -3.93
C ALA A 225 -13.85 -8.02 -2.75
N SER A 226 -13.01 -8.69 -1.95
CA SER A 226 -12.42 -8.11 -0.73
C SER A 226 -11.20 -8.92 -0.29
N HIS A 227 -10.38 -8.33 0.56
CA HIS A 227 -9.26 -9.04 1.20
C HIS A 227 -9.76 -10.18 2.06
N SER A 228 -8.99 -11.24 2.15
CA SER A 228 -9.32 -12.41 2.94
C SER A 228 -8.12 -12.91 3.75
N TRP A 229 -8.40 -13.73 4.76
CA TRP A 229 -7.44 -14.31 5.70
C TRP A 229 -6.61 -15.48 5.15
N HIS A 230 -6.85 -15.92 3.92
CA HIS A 230 -6.17 -17.07 3.35
C HIS A 230 -4.66 -16.81 3.23
N PRO A 231 -3.84 -17.83 3.50
CA PRO A 231 -2.41 -17.76 3.23
C PRO A 231 -2.15 -17.45 1.76
N VAL A 232 -1.13 -16.65 1.50
CA VAL A 232 -0.70 -16.31 0.14
C VAL A 232 0.39 -17.26 -0.33
N PRO A 233 0.44 -17.59 -1.64
CA PRO A 233 1.54 -18.36 -2.18
C PRO A 233 2.81 -17.50 -2.20
N PHE A 234 3.96 -18.15 -1.94
CA PHE A 234 5.27 -17.56 -2.20
C PHE A 234 6.22 -18.60 -2.79
N MET A 235 7.19 -18.12 -3.55
CA MET A 235 8.30 -18.93 -4.04
C MET A 235 9.63 -18.21 -3.80
N ILE A 236 10.67 -18.99 -3.57
CA ILE A 236 12.06 -18.53 -3.53
C ILE A 236 12.84 -19.34 -4.58
N ASN A 237 13.54 -18.63 -5.45
CA ASN A 237 14.49 -19.21 -6.41
C ASN A 237 15.88 -18.68 -6.09
N SER A 238 16.83 -19.58 -5.89
CA SER A 238 18.26 -19.27 -5.67
C SER A 238 19.11 -20.49 -5.99
N LEU A 239 20.44 -20.35 -5.91
CA LEU A 239 21.37 -21.46 -6.02
C LEU A 239 21.11 -22.57 -4.98
N TYR A 240 20.53 -22.23 -3.82
CA TYR A 240 20.31 -23.15 -2.70
C TYR A 240 18.87 -23.69 -2.63
N SER A 241 18.01 -23.33 -3.58
CA SER A 241 16.65 -23.85 -3.63
C SER A 241 16.56 -25.11 -4.47
N GLU A 242 15.80 -26.09 -3.99
CA GLU A 242 15.42 -27.26 -4.79
C GLU A 242 14.05 -27.01 -5.44
N ALA A 243 13.91 -27.36 -6.72
CA ALA A 243 12.65 -27.24 -7.41
C ALA A 243 11.64 -28.26 -6.85
N SER A 244 10.62 -27.78 -6.16
CA SER A 244 9.53 -28.60 -5.63
C SER A 244 8.32 -28.66 -6.57
N SER A 245 8.25 -27.78 -7.56
CA SER A 245 7.16 -27.70 -8.55
C SER A 245 7.60 -27.00 -9.81
N THR A 246 6.92 -27.28 -10.92
CA THR A 246 7.08 -26.58 -12.21
C THR A 246 6.05 -25.47 -12.40
N VAL A 247 5.13 -25.28 -11.45
CA VAL A 247 4.06 -24.28 -11.51
C VAL A 247 3.97 -23.54 -10.18
N PHE A 248 3.80 -22.23 -10.26
CA PHE A 248 3.57 -21.37 -9.10
C PHE A 248 2.06 -21.10 -8.93
N ASN A 249 1.46 -21.78 -7.98
CA ASN A 249 0.07 -21.59 -7.57
C ASN A 249 -0.15 -22.10 -6.13
N GLU A 250 -1.30 -21.82 -5.53
CA GLU A 250 -1.62 -22.17 -4.15
C GLU A 250 -1.54 -23.70 -3.89
N LYS A 251 -1.95 -24.51 -4.88
CA LYS A 251 -1.91 -25.98 -4.74
C LYS A 251 -0.49 -26.49 -4.64
N SER A 252 0.40 -26.01 -5.50
CA SER A 252 1.82 -26.39 -5.49
C SER A 252 2.54 -25.87 -4.25
N CYS A 253 2.25 -24.64 -3.84
CA CYS A 253 2.86 -24.04 -2.64
C CYS A 253 2.53 -24.79 -1.34
N ARG A 254 1.34 -25.45 -1.25
CA ARG A 254 0.97 -26.24 -0.06
C ARG A 254 1.89 -27.42 0.21
N THR A 255 2.59 -27.91 -0.79
CA THR A 255 3.50 -29.06 -0.70
C THR A 255 4.97 -28.66 -0.82
N GLY A 256 5.24 -27.36 -0.82
CA GLY A 256 6.61 -26.81 -0.85
C GLY A 256 7.40 -27.15 0.42
N ALA A 257 8.72 -27.29 0.28
CA ALA A 257 9.61 -27.70 1.37
C ALA A 257 9.62 -26.74 2.59
N ILE A 258 9.36 -25.43 2.37
CA ILE A 258 9.35 -24.43 3.44
C ILE A 258 8.03 -24.51 4.25
N GLY A 259 6.93 -24.96 3.63
CA GLY A 259 5.63 -25.01 4.27
C GLY A 259 5.01 -23.62 4.48
N THR A 260 4.10 -23.52 5.46
CA THR A 260 3.45 -22.25 5.84
C THR A 260 4.24 -21.57 6.94
N ILE A 261 4.66 -20.33 6.71
CA ILE A 261 5.42 -19.49 7.64
C ILE A 261 4.70 -18.18 7.90
N GLN A 262 5.09 -17.47 8.96
CA GLN A 262 4.67 -16.09 9.19
C GLN A 262 5.41 -15.16 8.21
N ALA A 263 4.75 -14.11 7.72
CA ALA A 263 5.32 -13.19 6.74
C ALA A 263 6.65 -12.57 7.18
N GLU A 264 6.80 -12.26 8.47
CA GLU A 264 8.04 -11.73 9.07
C GLU A 264 9.25 -12.67 8.95
N GLN A 265 9.00 -13.98 8.81
CA GLN A 265 10.06 -14.98 8.64
C GLN A 265 10.61 -15.01 7.21
N LEU A 266 9.91 -14.42 6.23
CA LEU A 266 10.30 -14.46 4.83
C LEU A 266 11.66 -13.78 4.61
N MET A 267 11.93 -12.64 5.27
CA MET A 267 13.22 -11.95 5.14
C MET A 267 14.39 -12.81 5.64
N LEU A 268 14.20 -13.62 6.69
CA LEU A 268 15.23 -14.54 7.15
C LEU A 268 15.54 -15.64 6.13
N GLN A 269 14.51 -16.12 5.43
CA GLN A 269 14.69 -17.07 4.31
C GLN A 269 15.44 -16.41 3.14
N ILE A 270 15.06 -15.18 2.78
CA ILE A 270 15.75 -14.42 1.72
C ILE A 270 17.23 -14.25 2.04
N LEU A 271 17.56 -13.81 3.26
CA LEU A 271 18.95 -13.63 3.69
C LEU A 271 19.73 -14.96 3.73
N ALA A 272 19.08 -16.06 4.15
CA ALA A 272 19.69 -17.38 4.13
C ALA A 272 20.07 -17.82 2.69
N HIS A 273 19.10 -17.69 1.76
CA HIS A 273 19.28 -18.00 0.35
C HIS A 273 20.28 -17.08 -0.36
N ALA A 274 20.43 -15.83 0.12
CA ALA A 274 21.44 -14.88 -0.35
C ALA A 274 22.83 -15.08 0.29
N ASN A 275 22.99 -16.06 1.19
CA ASN A 275 24.19 -16.26 2.01
C ASN A 275 24.62 -15.02 2.80
N LYS A 276 23.64 -14.22 3.24
CA LYS A 276 23.83 -12.97 4.01
C LYS A 276 23.60 -13.14 5.52
N LEU A 277 23.20 -14.33 5.99
CA LEU A 277 23.10 -14.60 7.45
C LEU A 277 24.50 -14.70 8.07
N LYS A 278 24.72 -13.96 9.14
CA LYS A 278 25.95 -14.06 9.92
C LYS A 278 25.82 -15.18 10.95
N LYS A 279 26.87 -16.00 11.08
CA LYS A 279 26.94 -16.99 12.15
C LYS A 279 26.90 -16.30 13.51
N PHE A 280 26.04 -16.77 14.40
CA PHE A 280 25.99 -16.35 15.81
C PHE A 280 26.71 -17.39 16.67
N GLY A 281 27.67 -16.92 17.46
CA GLY A 281 28.48 -17.76 18.32
C GLY A 281 29.79 -18.28 17.67
N PRO A 282 30.60 -19.02 18.45
CA PRO A 282 31.88 -19.52 17.98
C PRO A 282 31.78 -20.54 16.87
#